data_317cf00d42118592006880e9d5ac2f20
#
_entry.id   317cf00d42118592006880e9d5ac2f20
#
_cell.length_a   1.000
_cell.length_b   1.000
_cell.length_c   1.000
_cell.angle_alpha   90.00
_cell.angle_beta   90.00
_cell.angle_gamma   90.00
#
_symmetry.space_group_name_H-M   'P 1'
#
loop_
_entity.id
_entity.type
_entity.pdbx_description
1 polymer ?
#
loop_
_entity_poly.entity_id
_entity_poly.type
_entity_poly.pdbx_seq_one_letter_code
_entity_poly.pdbx_strand_id
1 'polypeptide(L)'
;MHQAMKIMGHQFVLGRTIEEAQKNGRPMRDKGYTYSFDMLGEAALTSADAHKYFKDYLMAIEAVGRDKYGLETSPAPSVSIKLSALHPRYQVANADRVMTELYSTLIQLLERAKELDVAITIDAEEADRLELSLHLFEKLYXXXXXXXXYRSDTLRGWGKFGLVVQAYSKRALPVLVWLTALAKEQGDLIPVRLVKGAYWDSEIKMSQQRGFIGYPVYTRKEATDVSYLACARFLLSESVRGNLFPQFASHNAQTVTAIAVMAQHKDFEFQRLHGMGDALXXXXXXXXXXXXXXXXXXGTDLCPRGQP
;
A
#
# COMPACT_ATOMS: atom_id res chain seq x y z
N MET A 1 -14.32 19.69 22.20
CA MET A 1 -14.08 19.15 20.86
C MET A 1 -12.60 18.98 20.54
N HIS A 2 -11.77 20.00 20.72
CA HIS A 2 -10.32 19.94 20.46
C HIS A 2 -9.60 18.80 21.21
N GLN A 3 -9.99 18.57 22.43
CA GLN A 3 -9.33 17.57 23.28
C GLN A 3 -9.66 16.13 22.83
N ALA A 4 -10.89 15.91 22.40
CA ALA A 4 -11.31 14.60 21.91
C ALA A 4 -10.62 14.27 20.59
N MET A 5 -10.45 15.26 19.72
CA MET A 5 -9.74 15.07 18.46
C MET A 5 -8.26 14.75 18.67
N LYS A 6 -7.65 15.40 19.67
CA LYS A 6 -6.26 15.12 20.04
C LYS A 6 -6.10 13.67 20.51
N ILE A 7 -7.01 13.21 21.35
CA ILE A 7 -6.96 11.84 21.89
C ILE A 7 -7.13 10.83 20.77
N MET A 8 -8.09 11.06 19.87
CA MET A 8 -8.32 10.16 18.74
C MET A 8 -7.13 10.14 17.78
N GLY A 9 -6.53 11.30 17.54
CA GLY A 9 -5.34 11.37 16.68
C GLY A 9 -4.19 10.56 17.22
N HIS A 10 -3.94 10.64 18.50
CA HIS A 10 -2.85 9.90 19.14
C HIS A 10 -3.06 8.39 19.10
N GLN A 11 -4.30 7.93 19.05
CA GLN A 11 -4.58 6.49 19.02
C GLN A 11 -4.10 5.83 17.73
N PHE A 12 -4.11 6.57 16.60
CA PHE A 12 -3.78 5.98 15.30
C PHE A 12 -2.42 6.41 14.76
N VAL A 13 -1.73 7.30 15.44
CA VAL A 13 -0.40 7.76 15.03
C VAL A 13 0.64 7.06 15.89
N LEU A 14 1.51 6.27 15.26
CA LEU A 14 2.52 5.49 15.96
C LEU A 14 3.65 6.37 16.50
N GLY A 15 3.99 7.43 15.79
CA GLY A 15 5.02 8.36 16.23
C GLY A 15 5.06 9.60 15.35
N ARG A 16 5.70 10.66 15.87
CA ARG A 16 5.83 11.93 15.15
C ARG A 16 6.99 11.91 14.15
N THR A 17 7.97 11.05 14.39
CA THR A 17 9.12 10.85 13.53
C THR A 17 9.24 9.35 13.26
N ILE A 18 9.99 9.00 12.22
CA ILE A 18 10.23 7.59 11.93
C ILE A 18 10.92 6.89 13.10
N GLU A 19 11.84 7.56 13.74
CA GLU A 19 12.57 6.98 14.88
C GLU A 19 11.63 6.73 16.06
N GLU A 20 10.73 7.68 16.33
CA GLU A 20 9.74 7.51 17.40
C GLU A 20 8.78 6.36 17.07
N ALA A 21 8.34 6.29 15.81
CA ALA A 21 7.46 5.20 15.37
C ALA A 21 8.14 3.83 15.51
N GLN A 22 9.41 3.75 15.14
CA GLN A 22 10.17 2.51 15.30
C GLN A 22 10.25 2.11 16.77
N LYS A 23 10.56 3.05 17.65
CA LYS A 23 10.65 2.78 19.10
C LYS A 23 9.30 2.33 19.65
N ASN A 24 8.24 3.06 19.29
CA ASN A 24 6.89 2.74 19.79
C ASN A 24 6.36 1.42 19.23
N GLY A 25 6.88 0.97 18.10
CA GLY A 25 6.49 -0.29 17.50
C GLY A 25 7.17 -1.52 18.08
N ARG A 26 8.21 -1.34 18.92
CA ARG A 26 8.99 -2.47 19.43
C ARG A 26 8.17 -3.51 20.19
N PRO A 27 7.23 -3.14 21.06
CA PRO A 27 6.45 -4.18 21.75
C PRO A 27 5.71 -5.11 20.79
N MET A 28 5.17 -4.59 19.71
CA MET A 28 4.49 -5.43 18.71
C MET A 28 5.51 -6.23 17.88
N ARG A 29 6.67 -5.65 17.58
CA ARG A 29 7.76 -6.38 16.94
C ARG A 29 8.16 -7.60 17.77
N ASP A 30 8.23 -7.42 19.09
CA ASP A 30 8.56 -8.52 20.00
C ASP A 30 7.53 -9.64 19.93
N LYS A 31 6.30 -9.34 19.55
CA LYS A 31 5.23 -10.32 19.39
C LYS A 31 5.19 -10.94 17.99
N GLY A 32 6.14 -10.57 17.12
CA GLY A 32 6.23 -11.12 15.77
C GLY A 32 5.53 -10.29 14.69
N TYR A 33 4.97 -9.14 15.05
CA TYR A 33 4.36 -8.24 14.07
C TYR A 33 5.42 -7.40 13.37
N THR A 34 5.09 -6.94 12.17
CA THR A 34 5.91 -5.97 11.48
C THR A 34 5.05 -4.77 11.09
N TYR A 35 5.68 -3.75 10.52
CA TYR A 35 5.00 -2.50 10.17
C TYR A 35 5.26 -2.14 8.72
N SER A 36 4.26 -1.54 8.10
CA SER A 36 4.46 -0.77 6.89
C SER A 36 4.27 0.68 7.30
N PHE A 37 5.36 1.44 7.32
CA PHE A 37 5.33 2.82 7.79
C PHE A 37 4.79 3.74 6.70
N ASP A 38 3.78 4.52 7.04
CA ASP A 38 3.15 5.47 6.15
C ASP A 38 3.46 6.88 6.68
N MET A 39 4.26 7.62 5.92
CA MET A 39 4.67 8.96 6.33
C MET A 39 3.53 9.95 6.11
N LEU A 40 3.41 10.91 7.03
CA LEU A 40 2.42 11.99 6.88
C LEU A 40 2.77 12.84 5.67
N GLY A 41 1.78 13.09 4.84
CA GLY A 41 1.92 13.97 3.69
C GLY A 41 1.42 13.34 2.42
N GLU A 42 0.57 14.07 1.74
CA GLU A 42 0.06 13.69 0.43
C GLU A 42 -0.33 14.96 -0.31
N ALA A 43 -0.55 14.83 -1.61
CA ALA A 43 -1.04 15.94 -2.42
C ALA A 43 -0.12 17.17 -2.31
N ALA A 44 1.14 17.02 -2.75
CA ALA A 44 2.05 18.15 -2.84
C ALA A 44 1.41 19.25 -3.68
N LEU A 45 1.40 20.47 -3.17
CA LEU A 45 0.84 21.62 -3.89
C LEU A 45 1.91 22.36 -4.68
N THR A 46 3.15 22.25 -4.27
CA THR A 46 4.28 22.94 -4.91
C THR A 46 5.45 21.97 -5.09
N SER A 47 6.40 22.37 -5.91
CA SER A 47 7.66 21.63 -6.08
C SER A 47 8.43 21.55 -4.75
N ALA A 48 8.33 22.60 -3.93
CA ALA A 48 8.97 22.60 -2.62
C ALA A 48 8.35 21.53 -1.70
N ASP A 49 7.03 21.39 -1.73
CA ASP A 49 6.34 20.33 -0.99
C ASP A 49 6.82 18.95 -1.45
N ALA A 50 6.86 18.74 -2.76
CA ALA A 50 7.27 17.45 -3.32
C ALA A 50 8.70 17.11 -2.91
N HIS A 51 9.58 18.08 -2.94
CA HIS A 51 10.98 17.90 -2.53
C HIS A 51 11.08 17.53 -1.04
N LYS A 52 10.29 18.21 -0.20
CA LYS A 52 10.25 17.91 1.23
C LYS A 52 9.78 16.47 1.47
N TYR A 53 8.70 16.06 0.80
CA TYR A 53 8.20 14.70 0.96
C TYR A 53 9.18 13.66 0.43
N PHE A 54 9.87 13.97 -0.65
CA PHE A 54 10.92 13.08 -1.16
C PHE A 54 11.98 12.84 -0.09
N LYS A 55 12.45 13.92 0.55
CA LYS A 55 13.44 13.80 1.63
C LYS A 55 12.90 13.00 2.80
N ASP A 56 11.63 13.22 3.16
CA ASP A 56 11.02 12.48 4.26
C ASP A 56 10.98 10.98 3.96
N TYR A 57 10.59 10.60 2.74
CA TYR A 57 10.59 9.20 2.34
C TYR A 57 12.00 8.61 2.35
N LEU A 58 12.96 9.35 1.83
CA LEU A 58 14.35 8.87 1.81
C LEU A 58 14.87 8.64 3.22
N MET A 59 14.60 9.58 4.13
CA MET A 59 15.01 9.44 5.54
C MET A 59 14.31 8.24 6.18
N ALA A 60 13.04 8.02 5.88
CA ALA A 60 12.32 6.86 6.42
C ALA A 60 12.92 5.55 5.91
N ILE A 61 13.21 5.48 4.62
CA ILE A 61 13.82 4.28 4.03
C ILE A 61 15.18 4.00 4.71
N GLU A 62 15.98 5.04 4.89
CA GLU A 62 17.31 4.88 5.52
C GLU A 62 17.20 4.48 6.99
N ALA A 63 16.25 5.07 7.71
CA ALA A 63 16.05 4.71 9.13
C ALA A 63 15.59 3.26 9.26
N VAL A 64 14.63 2.84 8.43
CA VAL A 64 14.15 1.45 8.45
C VAL A 64 15.27 0.50 8.06
N GLY A 65 16.06 0.86 7.05
CA GLY A 65 17.17 0.01 6.60
C GLY A 65 18.27 -0.16 7.64
N ARG A 66 18.49 0.85 8.49
CA ARG A 66 19.49 0.76 9.55
C ARG A 66 19.00 0.00 10.78
N ASP A 67 17.69 -0.07 10.97
CA ASP A 67 17.12 -0.67 12.19
C ASP A 67 17.12 -2.18 12.07
N LYS A 68 17.89 -2.83 12.92
CA LYS A 68 17.98 -4.29 12.95
C LYS A 68 17.11 -4.92 14.04
N TYR A 69 16.33 -4.10 14.77
CA TYR A 69 15.53 -4.59 15.86
C TYR A 69 14.47 -5.59 15.37
N GLY A 70 14.40 -6.71 16.02
CA GLY A 70 13.33 -7.68 15.80
C GLY A 70 13.46 -8.53 14.55
N LEU A 71 14.54 -8.39 13.77
CA LEU A 71 14.68 -9.14 12.52
C LEU A 71 14.84 -10.64 12.73
N GLU A 72 15.19 -11.05 13.93
CA GLU A 72 15.33 -12.48 14.27
C GLU A 72 13.98 -13.16 14.46
N THR A 73 12.93 -12.39 14.76
CA THR A 73 11.63 -12.93 15.13
C THR A 73 10.48 -12.47 14.26
N SER A 74 10.66 -11.38 13.51
CA SER A 74 9.58 -10.86 12.65
C SER A 74 10.16 -10.27 11.38
N PRO A 75 9.36 -10.22 10.32
CA PRO A 75 9.83 -9.67 9.04
C PRO A 75 10.23 -8.21 9.18
N ALA A 76 11.11 -7.77 8.29
CA ALA A 76 11.54 -6.37 8.26
C ALA A 76 10.37 -5.45 7.92
N PRO A 77 10.34 -4.26 8.53
CA PRO A 77 9.32 -3.28 8.16
C PRO A 77 9.50 -2.75 6.74
N SER A 78 8.43 -2.19 6.20
CA SER A 78 8.41 -1.58 4.88
C SER A 78 7.98 -0.12 4.97
N VAL A 79 8.02 0.58 3.83
CA VAL A 79 7.58 1.98 3.74
C VAL A 79 6.53 2.08 2.62
N SER A 80 5.43 2.77 2.91
CA SER A 80 4.38 3.06 1.92
C SER A 80 4.58 4.46 1.37
N ILE A 81 4.37 4.61 0.06
CA ILE A 81 4.59 5.88 -0.65
C ILE A 81 3.32 6.29 -1.39
N LYS A 82 2.93 7.56 -1.23
CA LYS A 82 1.84 8.16 -2.00
C LYS A 82 2.44 8.99 -3.13
N LEU A 83 2.05 8.65 -4.36
CA LEU A 83 2.61 9.33 -5.52
C LEU A 83 2.25 10.81 -5.56
N SER A 84 1.08 11.17 -5.03
CA SER A 84 0.65 12.58 -4.97
C SER A 84 1.54 13.43 -4.08
N ALA A 85 2.29 12.82 -3.16
CA ALA A 85 3.24 13.56 -2.34
C ALA A 85 4.50 13.95 -3.10
N LEU A 86 4.79 13.26 -4.21
CA LEU A 86 6.05 13.41 -4.92
C LEU A 86 5.96 14.26 -6.18
N HIS A 87 4.76 14.75 -6.53
CA HIS A 87 4.61 15.59 -7.72
C HIS A 87 3.42 16.52 -7.57
N PRO A 88 3.60 17.84 -7.74
CA PRO A 88 2.50 18.79 -7.54
C PRO A 88 1.45 18.78 -8.64
N ARG A 89 1.72 18.12 -9.75
CA ARG A 89 0.80 18.03 -10.89
C ARG A 89 0.46 16.58 -11.22
N TYR A 90 0.29 15.74 -10.19
CA TYR A 90 0.01 14.32 -10.37
C TYR A 90 -1.43 14.14 -10.85
N GLN A 91 -1.65 14.30 -12.16
CA GLN A 91 -2.95 14.27 -12.81
C GLN A 91 -2.78 13.75 -14.24
N VAL A 92 -3.84 13.12 -14.75
CA VAL A 92 -3.86 12.60 -16.13
C VAL A 92 -3.59 13.70 -17.15
N ALA A 93 -4.09 14.91 -16.90
CA ALA A 93 -3.87 16.05 -17.82
C ALA A 93 -2.39 16.37 -18.02
N ASN A 94 -1.54 15.97 -17.09
CA ASN A 94 -0.10 16.20 -17.15
C ASN A 94 0.70 14.89 -17.30
N ALA A 95 0.08 13.85 -17.90
CA ALA A 95 0.63 12.49 -17.88
C ALA A 95 2.07 12.41 -18.39
N ASP A 96 2.37 13.07 -19.53
CA ASP A 96 3.73 13.00 -20.10
C ASP A 96 4.77 13.57 -19.14
N ARG A 97 4.47 14.71 -18.56
CA ARG A 97 5.36 15.36 -17.59
C ARG A 97 5.51 14.53 -16.33
N VAL A 98 4.38 14.02 -15.83
CA VAL A 98 4.36 13.20 -14.62
C VAL A 98 5.18 11.93 -14.83
N MET A 99 4.97 11.24 -15.95
CA MET A 99 5.67 10.00 -16.23
C MET A 99 7.19 10.19 -16.27
N THR A 100 7.66 11.31 -16.78
CA THR A 100 9.10 11.60 -16.84
C THR A 100 9.64 12.01 -15.48
N GLU A 101 9.00 13.01 -14.86
CA GLU A 101 9.53 13.63 -13.64
C GLU A 101 9.34 12.73 -12.43
N LEU A 102 8.16 12.11 -12.31
CA LEU A 102 7.88 11.24 -11.17
C LEU A 102 8.67 9.95 -11.25
N TYR A 103 8.86 9.41 -12.45
CA TYR A 103 9.73 8.24 -12.63
C TYR A 103 11.13 8.54 -12.11
N SER A 104 11.67 9.69 -12.51
CA SER A 104 13.03 10.09 -12.09
C SER A 104 13.14 10.21 -10.57
N THR A 105 12.11 10.77 -9.93
CA THR A 105 12.09 10.90 -8.47
C THR A 105 11.97 9.55 -7.79
N LEU A 106 11.02 8.74 -8.27
CA LEU A 106 10.67 7.49 -7.61
C LEU A 106 11.78 6.44 -7.75
N ILE A 107 12.44 6.39 -8.91
CA ILE A 107 13.50 5.41 -9.11
C ILE A 107 14.66 5.63 -8.12
N GLN A 108 14.92 6.87 -7.73
CA GLN A 108 15.94 7.15 -6.72
C GLN A 108 15.57 6.53 -5.37
N LEU A 109 14.31 6.66 -4.97
CA LEU A 109 13.84 6.06 -3.71
C LEU A 109 13.92 4.54 -3.78
N LEU A 110 13.50 3.96 -4.91
CA LEU A 110 13.48 2.50 -5.07
C LEU A 110 14.89 1.91 -5.11
N GLU A 111 15.82 2.58 -5.77
CA GLU A 111 17.21 2.12 -5.79
C GLU A 111 17.80 2.13 -4.38
N ARG A 112 17.53 3.19 -3.62
CA ARG A 112 18.01 3.25 -2.24
C ARG A 112 17.35 2.19 -1.37
N ALA A 113 16.04 1.99 -1.55
CA ALA A 113 15.30 0.96 -0.81
C ALA A 113 15.87 -0.43 -1.11
N LYS A 114 16.18 -0.71 -2.37
CA LYS A 114 16.76 -2.01 -2.74
C LYS A 114 18.14 -2.17 -2.12
N GLU A 115 18.97 -1.14 -2.15
CA GLU A 115 20.30 -1.18 -1.51
C GLU A 115 20.20 -1.58 -0.04
N LEU A 116 19.20 -1.04 0.66
CA LEU A 116 18.99 -1.27 2.09
C LEU A 116 18.04 -2.43 2.38
N ASP A 117 17.50 -3.02 1.33
CA ASP A 117 16.52 -4.12 1.40
C ASP A 117 15.26 -3.73 2.20
N VAL A 118 14.73 -2.55 1.94
CA VAL A 118 13.51 -2.04 2.55
C VAL A 118 12.38 -2.13 1.53
N ALA A 119 11.39 -2.96 1.80
CA ALA A 119 10.26 -3.14 0.88
C ALA A 119 9.47 -1.84 0.75
N ILE A 120 8.96 -1.60 -0.46
CA ILE A 120 8.20 -0.39 -0.79
C ILE A 120 6.83 -0.77 -1.34
N THR A 121 5.80 -0.11 -0.84
CA THR A 121 4.43 -0.26 -1.34
C THR A 121 3.95 1.09 -1.87
N ILE A 122 3.43 1.10 -3.10
CA ILE A 122 2.80 2.30 -3.66
C ILE A 122 1.33 2.29 -3.28
N ASP A 123 0.90 3.31 -2.57
CA ASP A 123 -0.50 3.43 -2.14
C ASP A 123 -1.41 3.77 -3.31
N ALA A 124 -2.63 3.27 -3.26
CA ALA A 124 -3.67 3.64 -4.23
C ALA A 124 -4.32 4.94 -3.78
N GLU A 125 -4.70 5.75 -4.76
CA GLU A 125 -5.33 7.04 -4.51
C GLU A 125 -6.64 7.11 -5.30
N GLU A 126 -7.07 8.29 -5.76
CA GLU A 126 -8.35 8.46 -6.44
C GLU A 126 -8.40 7.67 -7.75
N ALA A 127 -9.61 7.27 -8.15
CA ALA A 127 -9.81 6.39 -9.30
C ALA A 127 -9.31 6.99 -10.61
N ASP A 128 -9.37 8.32 -10.77
CA ASP A 128 -8.92 8.96 -12.01
C ASP A 128 -7.39 8.94 -12.15
N ARG A 129 -6.66 8.55 -11.11
CA ARG A 129 -5.21 8.40 -11.15
C ARG A 129 -4.77 6.94 -11.31
N LEU A 130 -5.72 6.00 -11.36
CA LEU A 130 -5.39 4.58 -11.37
C LEU A 130 -4.51 4.21 -12.57
N GLU A 131 -4.94 4.56 -13.77
CA GLU A 131 -4.17 4.21 -14.97
C GLU A 131 -2.78 4.82 -14.95
N LEU A 132 -2.69 6.07 -14.52
CA LEU A 132 -1.40 6.77 -14.45
C LEU A 132 -0.46 6.04 -13.47
N SER A 133 -0.99 5.63 -12.31
CA SER A 133 -0.18 4.90 -11.33
C SER A 133 0.26 3.53 -11.84
N LEU A 134 -0.61 2.84 -12.58
CA LEU A 134 -0.27 1.52 -13.12
C LEU A 134 0.76 1.63 -14.24
N HIS A 135 0.65 2.65 -15.11
CA HIS A 135 1.65 2.89 -16.12
C HIS A 135 3.01 3.20 -15.51
N LEU A 136 3.02 3.99 -14.45
CA LEU A 136 4.27 4.30 -13.75
C LEU A 136 4.85 3.05 -13.10
N PHE A 137 4.00 2.23 -12.45
CA PHE A 137 4.44 0.98 -11.83
C PHE A 137 5.06 0.05 -12.88
N GLU A 138 4.40 -0.09 -14.01
CA GLU A 138 4.91 -0.93 -15.10
C GLU A 138 6.26 -0.41 -15.62
N LYS A 139 6.36 0.89 -15.79
CA LYS A 139 7.61 1.51 -16.27
C LYS A 139 8.77 1.29 -15.31
N LEU A 140 8.48 1.35 -14.02
CA LEU A 140 9.49 1.12 -12.99
C LEU A 140 9.87 -0.36 -12.90
N TYR A 141 8.90 -1.22 -13.10
CA TYR A 141 9.06 -2.67 -12.93
C TYR A 141 9.52 -3.35 -14.22
N UNK A 142 8.99 -3.02 -15.24
CA UNK A 142 9.23 -3.71 -16.43
C UNK A 142 10.40 -3.08 -17.06
N UNK A 143 11.12 -3.79 -17.40
CA UNK A 143 12.18 -3.30 -18.11
C UNK A 143 11.66 -2.99 -19.46
N UNK A 144 11.22 -2.27 -19.58
CA UNK A 144 10.90 -1.85 -20.86
C UNK A 144 12.09 -1.88 -21.66
N UNK A 145 12.08 -2.66 -22.23
CA UNK A 145 13.17 -2.95 -23.04
C UNK A 145 13.56 -1.83 -23.91
N UNK A 146 13.21 -1.11 -23.67
CA UNK A 146 13.59 -0.11 -24.56
C UNK A 146 14.70 0.71 -24.02
N UNK A 147 15.22 1.07 -24.41
CA UNK A 147 16.28 1.86 -24.31
C UNK A 147 16.81 2.29 -22.96
N UNK A 148 16.85 2.16 -22.35
CA UNK A 148 17.53 2.65 -21.26
C UNK A 148 17.59 1.71 -20.19
N UNK A 149 17.73 0.96 -20.57
CA UNK A 149 17.70 -0.11 -19.91
C UNK A 149 18.50 -0.33 -18.77
N TYR A 150 19.33 0.41 -18.49
CA TYR A 150 20.27 0.11 -17.41
C TYR A 150 19.65 0.21 -16.02
N ARG A 151 18.59 1.00 -15.89
CA ARG A 151 18.00 1.23 -14.57
C ARG A 151 16.81 0.33 -14.25
N SER A 152 16.11 -0.14 -15.27
CA SER A 152 14.92 -0.96 -15.03
C SER A 152 15.27 -2.36 -14.52
N ASP A 153 16.43 -2.88 -14.82
CA ASP A 153 16.86 -4.18 -14.30
C ASP A 153 17.20 -4.13 -12.82
N THR A 154 17.32 -2.95 -12.24
CA THR A 154 17.68 -2.78 -10.84
C THR A 154 16.67 -3.44 -9.90
N LEU A 155 15.39 -3.42 -10.27
CA LEU A 155 14.32 -3.94 -9.40
C LEU A 155 13.97 -5.40 -9.70
N ARG A 156 14.43 -5.94 -10.84
CA ARG A 156 14.06 -7.30 -11.24
C ARG A 156 14.59 -8.31 -10.22
N GLY A 157 13.74 -9.25 -9.84
CA GLY A 157 14.10 -10.32 -8.93
C GLY A 157 14.12 -9.93 -7.47
N TRP A 158 13.81 -8.67 -7.15
CA TRP A 158 13.85 -8.20 -5.77
C TRP A 158 12.65 -8.71 -4.96
N GLY A 159 11.45 -8.68 -5.55
CA GLY A 159 10.25 -9.22 -4.91
C GLY A 159 9.69 -8.39 -3.76
N LYS A 160 10.13 -7.13 -3.61
CA LYS A 160 9.73 -6.29 -2.48
C LYS A 160 9.16 -4.94 -2.91
N PHE A 161 8.86 -4.79 -4.20
CA PHE A 161 8.22 -3.59 -4.72
C PHE A 161 6.78 -3.94 -5.08
N GLY A 162 5.84 -3.40 -4.32
CA GLY A 162 4.43 -3.73 -4.47
C GLY A 162 3.54 -2.51 -4.52
N LEU A 163 2.24 -2.76 -4.52
CA LEU A 163 1.25 -1.68 -4.62
C LEU A 163 -0.05 -2.11 -3.96
N VAL A 164 -0.94 -1.12 -3.83
CA VAL A 164 -2.25 -1.29 -3.21
C VAL A 164 -3.33 -1.35 -4.29
N VAL A 165 -4.28 -2.26 -4.13
CA VAL A 165 -5.47 -2.36 -4.99
C VAL A 165 -6.70 -2.19 -4.12
N GLN A 166 -7.63 -1.34 -4.57
CA GLN A 166 -8.84 -1.01 -3.83
C GLN A 166 -10.03 -1.78 -4.40
N ALA A 167 -10.61 -2.65 -3.56
CA ALA A 167 -11.68 -3.54 -4.01
C ALA A 167 -12.98 -2.81 -4.36
N TYR A 168 -13.18 -1.58 -3.85
CA TYR A 168 -14.37 -0.83 -4.24
C TYR A 168 -14.31 -0.34 -5.69
N SER A 169 -13.15 -0.38 -6.31
CA SER A 169 -13.00 -0.04 -7.72
C SER A 169 -13.60 -1.14 -8.58
N LYS A 170 -14.38 -0.74 -9.57
CA LYS A 170 -14.96 -1.69 -10.52
C LYS A 170 -13.88 -2.34 -11.39
N ARG A 171 -12.67 -1.77 -11.39
CA ARG A 171 -11.54 -2.31 -12.13
C ARG A 171 -10.58 -3.16 -11.28
N ALA A 172 -10.93 -3.44 -10.01
CA ALA A 172 -10.01 -4.11 -9.10
C ALA A 172 -9.56 -5.48 -9.62
N LEU A 173 -10.51 -6.33 -9.97
CA LEU A 173 -10.16 -7.68 -10.44
C LEU A 173 -9.36 -7.66 -11.76
N PRO A 174 -9.77 -6.88 -12.78
CA PRO A 174 -8.93 -6.75 -13.97
C PRO A 174 -7.51 -6.25 -13.67
N VAL A 175 -7.33 -5.35 -12.72
CA VAL A 175 -6.00 -4.88 -12.32
C VAL A 175 -5.18 -6.05 -11.75
N LEU A 176 -5.78 -6.88 -10.91
CA LEU A 176 -5.08 -8.04 -10.34
C LEU A 176 -4.68 -9.05 -11.42
N VAL A 177 -5.54 -9.25 -12.41
CA VAL A 177 -5.23 -10.14 -13.55
C VAL A 177 -4.02 -9.57 -14.31
N TRP A 178 -4.04 -8.27 -14.56
CA TRP A 178 -2.94 -7.60 -15.27
C TRP A 178 -1.63 -7.70 -14.49
N LEU A 179 -1.68 -7.49 -13.16
CA LEU A 179 -0.49 -7.58 -12.31
C LEU A 179 0.07 -9.01 -12.32
N THR A 180 -0.79 -10.02 -12.32
CA THR A 180 -0.35 -11.42 -12.38
C THR A 180 0.42 -11.66 -13.68
N ALA A 181 -0.10 -11.17 -14.81
CA ALA A 181 0.57 -11.30 -16.09
C ALA A 181 1.92 -10.57 -16.10
N LEU A 182 1.97 -9.38 -15.51
CA LEU A 182 3.21 -8.61 -15.41
C LEU A 182 4.25 -9.37 -14.57
N ALA A 183 3.83 -9.93 -13.44
CA ALA A 183 4.73 -10.68 -12.57
C ALA A 183 5.28 -11.93 -13.30
N LYS A 184 4.42 -12.64 -14.00
CA LYS A 184 4.83 -13.82 -14.78
C LYS A 184 5.82 -13.45 -15.86
N GLU A 185 5.53 -12.37 -16.60
CA GLU A 185 6.40 -11.91 -17.67
C GLU A 185 7.79 -11.56 -17.15
N GLN A 186 7.87 -10.91 -15.99
CA GLN A 186 9.14 -10.50 -15.39
C GLN A 186 9.81 -11.61 -14.58
N GLY A 187 9.09 -12.66 -14.25
CA GLY A 187 9.61 -13.74 -13.41
C GLY A 187 9.82 -13.30 -11.98
N ASP A 188 8.98 -12.41 -11.49
CA ASP A 188 9.11 -11.81 -10.17
C ASP A 188 7.86 -12.00 -9.33
N LEU A 189 8.01 -11.71 -8.05
CA LEU A 189 6.90 -11.70 -7.09
C LEU A 189 6.53 -10.25 -6.79
N ILE A 190 5.24 -9.91 -6.94
CA ILE A 190 4.75 -8.57 -6.63
C ILE A 190 3.86 -8.62 -5.39
N PRO A 191 4.27 -8.00 -4.28
CA PRO A 191 3.36 -7.86 -3.13
C PRO A 191 2.18 -6.96 -3.48
N VAL A 192 0.97 -7.39 -3.12
CA VAL A 192 -0.25 -6.63 -3.41
C VAL A 192 -1.07 -6.50 -2.15
N ARG A 193 -1.24 -5.27 -1.67
CA ARG A 193 -2.11 -4.98 -0.54
C ARG A 193 -3.52 -4.77 -1.06
N LEU A 194 -4.42 -5.63 -0.65
CA LEU A 194 -5.85 -5.51 -1.00
C LEU A 194 -6.57 -4.79 0.12
N VAL A 195 -7.16 -3.65 -0.19
CA VAL A 195 -7.96 -2.86 0.76
C VAL A 195 -9.37 -2.71 0.19
N LYS A 196 -10.31 -2.25 1.03
CA LYS A 196 -11.67 -1.98 0.52
C LYS A 196 -11.68 -0.70 -0.31
N GLY A 197 -11.16 0.40 0.22
CA GLY A 197 -11.05 1.66 -0.48
C GLY A 197 -11.17 2.82 0.49
N ALA A 198 -10.48 3.92 0.19
CA ALA A 198 -10.31 5.02 1.13
C ALA A 198 -10.98 6.32 0.70
N TYR A 199 -11.45 6.42 -0.53
CA TYR A 199 -11.86 7.70 -1.11
C TYR A 199 -13.33 7.72 -1.55
N TRP A 200 -14.18 6.90 -0.92
CA TRP A 200 -15.54 6.69 -1.41
C TRP A 200 -16.34 7.98 -1.55
N ASP A 201 -16.35 8.81 -0.50
CA ASP A 201 -17.12 10.07 -0.52
C ASP A 201 -16.65 11.00 -1.64
N SER A 202 -15.34 11.14 -1.78
CA SER A 202 -14.75 11.97 -2.84
C SER A 202 -15.09 11.44 -4.23
N GLU A 203 -15.05 10.12 -4.40
CA GLU A 203 -15.35 9.49 -5.70
C GLU A 203 -16.79 9.73 -6.11
N ILE A 204 -17.72 9.57 -5.17
CA ILE A 204 -19.13 9.80 -5.45
C ILE A 204 -19.37 11.27 -5.78
N LYS A 205 -18.85 12.17 -4.96
CA LYS A 205 -19.02 13.60 -5.16
C LYS A 205 -18.44 14.06 -6.50
N MET A 206 -17.24 13.61 -6.82
CA MET A 206 -16.58 13.98 -8.07
C MET A 206 -17.37 13.48 -9.29
N SER A 207 -17.87 12.24 -9.23
CA SER A 207 -18.65 11.67 -10.33
C SER A 207 -19.93 12.47 -10.54
N GLN A 208 -20.60 12.88 -9.46
CA GLN A 208 -21.79 13.69 -9.52
C GLN A 208 -21.50 15.07 -10.11
N GLN A 209 -20.44 15.72 -9.65
CA GLN A 209 -20.05 17.05 -10.13
C GLN A 209 -19.70 17.04 -11.61
N ARG A 210 -19.09 15.95 -12.09
CA ARG A 210 -18.71 15.82 -13.51
C ARG A 210 -19.85 15.29 -14.37
N GLY A 211 -20.98 14.95 -13.78
CA GLY A 211 -22.14 14.46 -14.53
C GLY A 211 -21.92 13.09 -15.15
N PHE A 212 -21.10 12.25 -14.55
CA PHE A 212 -20.89 10.89 -15.05
C PHE A 212 -22.15 10.06 -14.92
N ILE A 213 -22.41 9.21 -15.92
CA ILE A 213 -23.58 8.34 -15.91
C ILE A 213 -23.41 7.27 -14.82
N GLY A 214 -22.20 6.79 -14.59
CA GLY A 214 -21.91 5.80 -13.57
C GLY A 214 -20.79 6.24 -12.65
N TYR A 215 -20.45 5.36 -11.73
CA TYR A 215 -19.39 5.61 -10.75
C TYR A 215 -18.23 4.62 -10.99
N PRO A 216 -16.99 5.05 -10.80
CA PRO A 216 -15.85 4.14 -10.92
C PRO A 216 -15.76 3.18 -9.73
N VAL A 217 -16.49 3.46 -8.64
CA VAL A 217 -16.51 2.64 -7.44
C VAL A 217 -17.92 2.12 -7.20
N TYR A 218 -18.02 1.02 -6.46
CA TYR A 218 -19.32 0.50 -6.05
C TYR A 218 -19.98 1.47 -5.08
N THR A 219 -21.28 1.67 -5.25
CA THR A 219 -22.03 2.63 -4.43
C THR A 219 -22.61 1.99 -3.17
N ARG A 220 -22.60 0.66 -3.08
CA ARG A 220 -23.12 -0.07 -1.92
C ARG A 220 -22.00 -0.81 -1.23
N LYS A 221 -22.01 -0.75 0.09
CA LYS A 221 -20.98 -1.42 0.91
C LYS A 221 -20.95 -2.92 0.63
N GLU A 222 -22.12 -3.53 0.46
CA GLU A 222 -22.22 -4.97 0.23
C GLU A 222 -21.52 -5.37 -1.08
N ALA A 223 -21.61 -4.53 -2.10
CA ALA A 223 -20.94 -4.81 -3.37
C ALA A 223 -19.42 -4.75 -3.20
N THR A 224 -18.92 -3.80 -2.42
CA THR A 224 -17.49 -3.74 -2.11
C THR A 224 -17.04 -4.98 -1.34
N ASP A 225 -17.86 -5.43 -0.37
CA ASP A 225 -17.52 -6.63 0.40
C ASP A 225 -17.42 -7.85 -0.50
N VAL A 226 -18.37 -7.99 -1.44
CA VAL A 226 -18.36 -9.09 -2.41
C VAL A 226 -17.12 -8.99 -3.32
N SER A 227 -16.83 -7.80 -3.80
CA SER A 227 -15.65 -7.57 -4.64
C SER A 227 -14.36 -7.92 -3.89
N TYR A 228 -14.27 -7.53 -2.63
CA TYR A 228 -13.10 -7.85 -1.81
C TYR A 228 -12.88 -9.35 -1.73
N LEU A 229 -13.94 -10.11 -1.45
CA LEU A 229 -13.82 -11.56 -1.35
C LEU A 229 -13.54 -12.21 -2.70
N ALA A 230 -14.08 -11.69 -3.79
CA ALA A 230 -13.78 -12.19 -5.13
C ALA A 230 -12.31 -11.94 -5.47
N CYS A 231 -11.78 -10.75 -5.15
CA CYS A 231 -10.37 -10.44 -5.34
C CYS A 231 -9.50 -11.34 -4.46
N ALA A 232 -9.90 -11.57 -3.22
CA ALA A 232 -9.16 -12.44 -2.31
C ALA A 232 -9.09 -13.88 -2.83
N ARG A 233 -10.22 -14.39 -3.35
CA ARG A 233 -10.26 -15.73 -3.92
C ARG A 233 -9.30 -15.85 -5.11
N PHE A 234 -9.29 -14.82 -5.98
CA PHE A 234 -8.36 -14.80 -7.11
C PHE A 234 -6.91 -14.79 -6.61
N LEU A 235 -6.59 -13.93 -5.65
CA LEU A 235 -5.23 -13.79 -5.12
C LEU A 235 -4.74 -15.07 -4.45
N LEU A 236 -5.64 -15.87 -3.88
CA LEU A 236 -5.28 -17.11 -3.20
C LEU A 236 -5.21 -18.31 -4.13
N SER A 237 -5.58 -18.15 -5.42
CA SER A 237 -5.58 -19.27 -6.36
C SER A 237 -4.15 -19.73 -6.69
N GLU A 238 -4.02 -21.00 -7.07
CA GLU A 238 -2.71 -21.57 -7.40
C GLU A 238 -2.08 -20.92 -8.62
N SER A 239 -2.89 -20.41 -9.55
CA SER A 239 -2.36 -19.75 -10.75
C SER A 239 -1.68 -18.42 -10.42
N VAL A 240 -2.03 -17.83 -9.27
CA VAL A 240 -1.46 -16.55 -8.83
C VAL A 240 -0.30 -16.77 -7.86
N ARG A 241 -0.31 -17.88 -7.13
CA ARG A 241 0.69 -18.18 -6.11
C ARG A 241 2.10 -18.13 -6.72
N GLY A 242 2.99 -17.43 -6.05
CA GLY A 242 4.36 -17.23 -6.53
C GLY A 242 4.52 -16.07 -7.50
N ASN A 243 3.41 -15.46 -7.95
CA ASN A 243 3.45 -14.28 -8.82
C ASN A 243 3.03 -13.03 -8.04
N LEU A 244 1.93 -13.10 -7.29
CA LEU A 244 1.52 -12.02 -6.40
C LEU A 244 1.56 -12.54 -4.97
N PHE A 245 2.02 -11.71 -4.05
CA PHE A 245 2.00 -12.02 -2.61
C PHE A 245 0.88 -11.20 -1.97
N PRO A 246 -0.25 -11.81 -1.62
CA PRO A 246 -1.38 -11.06 -1.10
C PRO A 246 -1.14 -10.55 0.31
N GLN A 247 -1.56 -9.29 0.54
CA GLN A 247 -1.54 -8.66 1.85
C GLN A 247 -2.97 -8.16 2.08
N PHE A 248 -3.74 -8.91 2.88
CA PHE A 248 -5.17 -8.64 3.08
C PHE A 248 -5.35 -7.65 4.22
N ALA A 249 -5.74 -6.43 3.88
CA ALA A 249 -5.96 -5.38 4.86
C ALA A 249 -7.44 -5.30 5.20
N SER A 250 -7.78 -5.59 6.44
CA SER A 250 -9.17 -5.56 6.88
C SER A 250 -9.26 -5.58 8.40
N HIS A 251 -10.28 -4.90 8.94
CA HIS A 251 -10.64 -4.96 10.35
C HIS A 251 -11.96 -5.69 10.56
N ASN A 252 -12.53 -6.22 9.49
CA ASN A 252 -13.82 -6.91 9.53
C ASN A 252 -13.58 -8.40 9.80
N ALA A 253 -14.10 -8.87 10.92
CA ALA A 253 -13.89 -10.25 11.36
C ALA A 253 -14.45 -11.27 10.36
N GLN A 254 -15.60 -10.96 9.76
CA GLN A 254 -16.21 -11.86 8.76
C GLN A 254 -15.32 -11.99 7.54
N THR A 255 -14.76 -10.87 7.06
CA THR A 255 -13.87 -10.86 5.92
C THR A 255 -12.60 -11.67 6.21
N VAL A 256 -11.98 -11.43 7.36
CA VAL A 256 -10.75 -12.15 7.76
C VAL A 256 -11.04 -13.65 7.88
N THR A 257 -12.13 -14.01 8.53
CA THR A 257 -12.52 -15.42 8.69
C THR A 257 -12.78 -16.08 7.34
N ALA A 258 -13.50 -15.40 6.43
CA ALA A 258 -13.76 -15.94 5.11
C ALA A 258 -12.47 -16.22 4.35
N ILE A 259 -11.51 -15.31 4.43
CA ILE A 259 -10.20 -15.49 3.77
C ILE A 259 -9.47 -16.67 4.39
N ALA A 260 -9.44 -16.76 5.71
CA ALA A 260 -8.76 -17.86 6.41
C ALA A 260 -9.36 -19.21 6.02
N VAL A 261 -10.68 -19.26 5.86
CA VAL A 261 -11.37 -20.49 5.47
C VAL A 261 -11.09 -20.86 4.02
N MET A 262 -11.06 -19.87 3.11
CA MET A 262 -10.85 -20.17 1.70
C MET A 262 -9.39 -20.45 1.35
N ALA A 263 -8.45 -20.04 2.19
CA ALA A 263 -7.02 -20.18 1.90
C ALA A 263 -6.58 -21.64 2.01
N GLN A 264 -5.84 -22.11 0.99
CA GLN A 264 -5.29 -23.47 0.97
C GLN A 264 -3.77 -23.48 1.06
N HIS A 265 -3.17 -22.30 1.29
CA HIS A 265 -1.75 -22.14 1.56
C HIS A 265 -1.58 -20.92 2.46
N LYS A 266 -0.34 -20.67 2.85
CA LYS A 266 -0.03 -19.57 3.77
C LYS A 266 0.88 -18.51 3.14
N ASP A 267 0.96 -18.44 1.81
CA ASP A 267 1.78 -17.44 1.12
C ASP A 267 1.00 -16.13 0.98
N PHE A 268 0.66 -15.55 2.10
CA PHE A 268 -0.04 -14.27 2.21
C PHE A 268 0.11 -13.76 3.64
N GLU A 269 -0.34 -12.53 3.87
CA GLU A 269 -0.38 -11.97 5.22
C GLU A 269 -1.64 -11.17 5.42
N PHE A 270 -2.03 -10.97 6.68
CA PHE A 270 -3.08 -10.04 7.06
C PHE A 270 -2.43 -8.73 7.52
N GLN A 271 -3.12 -7.62 7.25
CA GLN A 271 -2.67 -6.30 7.69
C GLN A 271 -3.82 -5.58 8.40
N ARG A 272 -3.45 -4.73 9.34
CA ARG A 272 -4.41 -3.89 10.05
C ARG A 272 -3.80 -2.51 10.27
N LEU A 273 -4.67 -1.55 10.54
CA LEU A 273 -4.23 -0.21 10.91
C LEU A 273 -3.81 -0.20 12.37
N HIS A 274 -2.75 0.55 12.65
CA HIS A 274 -2.30 0.71 14.04
C HIS A 274 -3.46 1.25 14.89
N GLY A 275 -3.67 0.64 16.02
CA GLY A 275 -4.74 1.04 16.95
C GLY A 275 -6.10 0.47 16.63
N MET A 276 -6.23 -0.34 15.58
CA MET A 276 -7.52 -0.94 15.22
C MET A 276 -7.41 -2.46 15.19
N GLY A 277 -8.49 -3.13 15.53
CA GLY A 277 -8.61 -4.58 15.34
C GLY A 277 -7.74 -5.44 16.25
N ASP A 278 -7.37 -4.94 17.43
CA ASP A 278 -6.46 -5.67 18.33
C ASP A 278 -6.98 -7.08 18.65
N ALA A 279 -8.23 -7.20 18.98
CA ALA A 279 -8.84 -8.51 19.32
C ALA A 279 -8.82 -9.45 18.11
N LEU A 280 -9.13 -8.96 16.98
CA LEU A 280 -9.10 -9.75 15.75
C LEU A 280 -7.67 -10.20 15.38
N UNK A 281 -6.96 -9.43 15.48
CA UNK A 281 -5.62 -9.72 15.16
C UNK A 281 -5.00 -10.69 16.11
N UNK A 282 -5.44 -10.65 17.17
CA UNK A 282 -5.03 -11.57 18.14
C UNK A 282 -5.56 -12.92 17.85
N UNK A 283 -6.58 -12.96 17.38
CA UNK A 283 -7.24 -14.15 16.98
C UNK A 283 -6.71 -14.72 15.70
N UNK A 284 -6.39 -13.93 14.99
CA UNK A 284 -5.81 -14.31 13.74
C UNK A 284 -4.39 -14.79 13.88
N UNK A 285 -3.81 -14.29 14.60
CA UNK A 285 -2.49 -14.68 14.92
C UNK A 285 -2.44 -15.98 15.65
N UNK A 286 -3.28 -16.18 16.31
CA UNK A 286 -3.46 -17.40 17.04
C UNK A 286 -3.97 -18.52 16.18
N UNK A 287 -4.75 -18.17 15.31
CA UNK A 287 -5.38 -19.14 14.52
C UNK A 287 -4.69 -19.46 13.26
N UNK A 288 -4.28 -18.66 12.83
CA UNK A 288 -3.71 -18.87 11.55
C UNK A 288 -2.26 -18.62 11.58
N UNK A 289 -1.75 -18.96 11.95
CA UNK A 289 -0.44 -18.74 11.96
C UNK A 289 0.02 -18.02 10.79
N UNK A 290 -0.63 -17.58 10.34
CA UNK A 290 -0.28 -16.83 9.24
C UNK A 290 0.42 -15.65 9.69
N UNK A 291 1.24 -15.48 9.34
CA UNK A 291 1.93 -14.46 9.61
C UNK A 291 1.14 -13.28 9.74
N UNK A 292 0.97 -13.10 10.48
CA UNK A 292 0.28 -12.03 10.67
C UNK A 292 1.12 -10.93 10.67
N UNK A 293 1.40 -10.62 9.94
CA UNK A 293 2.09 -9.54 9.88
C UNK A 293 1.21 -8.46 10.06
N UNK A 294 1.17 -8.14 10.69
CA UNK A 294 0.48 -7.12 10.96
C UNK A 294 0.97 -5.97 10.48
N UNK A 295 1.01 -5.79 9.75
CA UNK A 295 1.33 -4.76 9.30
C UNK A 295 0.54 -3.78 9.65
N UNK A 296 0.66 -3.45 10.30
CA UNK A 296 0.02 -2.41 10.53
C UNK A 296 0.41 -1.42 9.70
N UNK A 297 0.01 -1.14 9.18
CA UNK A 297 0.18 -0.14 8.56
C UNK A 297 0.36 0.83 9.43
N UNK A 298 1.04 0.95 9.70
CA UNK A 298 1.21 1.72 10.25
C UNK A 298 1.03 2.62 9.96
N GLY A 299 0.20 3.02 9.52
CA GLY A 299 -0.20 4.29 9.07
C GLY A 299 0.00 5.33 10.12
N THR A 300 0.91 6.13 9.84
CA THR A 300 0.97 7.37 10.58
C THR A 300 -0.18 8.29 10.16
N ASP A 301 -0.99 7.87 9.18
CA ASP A 301 -1.88 8.81 8.50
C ASP A 301 -3.36 8.40 8.52
N LEU A 302 -3.74 7.72 9.57
CA LEU A 302 -5.15 7.40 9.60
C LEU A 302 -5.86 8.09 10.75
N CYS A 303 -5.62 9.32 10.84
CA CYS A 303 -6.63 10.21 11.39
C CYS A 303 -7.74 10.26 10.36
N PRO A 304 -8.93 9.72 10.65
CA PRO A 304 -10.04 10.00 9.77
C PRO A 304 -10.12 11.52 9.71
N ARG A 305 -9.91 12.05 8.54
CA ARG A 305 -10.18 13.46 8.34
C ARG A 305 -11.63 13.63 8.75
N GLY A 306 -11.80 14.33 9.84
CA GLY A 306 -13.12 14.61 10.29
C GLY A 306 -13.90 15.17 9.15
N GLN A 307 -14.98 14.51 8.85
CA GLN A 307 -15.93 15.12 7.94
C GLN A 307 -16.44 16.40 8.60
N PRO A 308 -16.68 17.45 7.83
CA PRO A 308 -17.20 18.69 8.39
C PRO A 308 -18.55 18.49 9.04
#